data_721c4a99cb0a35e827426583a755cddf
#
_entry.id   721c4a99cb0a35e827426583a755cddf
#
_cell.length_a   1.000
_cell.length_b   1.000
_cell.length_c   1.000
_cell.angle_alpha   90.00
_cell.angle_beta   90.00
_cell.angle_gamma   90.00
#
_symmetry.space_group_name_H-M   'P 1'
#
loop_
_entity.id
_entity.type
_entity.pdbx_description
1 polymer ?
#
loop_
_entity_poly.entity_id
_entity_poly.type
_entity_poly.pdbx_seq_one_letter_code
_entity_poly.pdbx_strand_id
1 'polypeptide(L)'
;MDGDYGVLPVPKYDKAQQNYRTWTHESGSCLSITASVPDDIAEKVGKTIQYYAIFSSQEVKPAYYNIMLTSRNIRDEESGEMLDLIFQNRVFDMAFYFADTFSFYNLFKNDVYKNTTNFSSNYISAKKSFPSQLRRVMRKLSK
;
A
#
# COMPACT_ATOMS: atom_id res chain seq x y z
N MET A 1 -20.58 16.14 0.06
CA MET A 1 -20.78 15.88 -1.37
C MET A 1 -22.00 15.00 -1.49
N ASP A 2 -23.06 15.51 -2.10
CA ASP A 2 -24.35 14.79 -2.27
C ASP A 2 -24.47 14.24 -3.70
N GLY A 3 -23.44 13.61 -4.21
CA GLY A 3 -23.44 13.00 -5.54
C GLY A 3 -23.26 11.50 -5.47
N ASP A 4 -24.01 10.75 -6.25
CA ASP A 4 -23.78 9.33 -6.46
C ASP A 4 -22.48 9.14 -7.23
N TYR A 5 -21.62 8.24 -6.76
CA TYR A 5 -20.37 7.88 -7.43
C TYR A 5 -20.17 6.37 -7.46
N GLY A 6 -19.59 5.87 -8.53
CA GLY A 6 -19.17 4.49 -8.65
C GLY A 6 -17.72 4.29 -8.22
N VAL A 7 -17.38 3.09 -7.83
CA VAL A 7 -16.01 2.69 -7.46
C VAL A 7 -15.43 1.81 -8.56
N LEU A 8 -14.22 2.12 -9.00
CA LEU A 8 -13.48 1.34 -9.98
C LEU A 8 -12.07 1.04 -9.48
N PRO A 9 -11.52 -0.15 -9.76
CA PRO A 9 -10.12 -0.45 -9.49
C PRO A 9 -9.20 0.36 -10.41
N VAL A 10 -7.97 0.55 -9.98
CA VAL A 10 -6.93 1.12 -10.85
C VAL A 10 -6.81 0.22 -12.09
N PRO A 11 -6.87 0.81 -13.31
CA PRO A 11 -6.83 0.01 -14.53
C PRO A 11 -5.52 -0.77 -14.66
N LYS A 12 -5.58 -1.90 -15.35
CA LYS A 12 -4.38 -2.65 -15.71
C LYS A 12 -3.53 -1.85 -16.70
N TYR A 13 -2.21 -1.99 -16.60
CA TYR A 13 -1.29 -1.33 -17.52
C TYR A 13 -1.49 -1.81 -18.96
N ASP A 14 -1.62 -3.14 -19.14
CA ASP A 14 -1.88 -3.75 -20.44
C ASP A 14 -2.63 -5.09 -20.29
N LYS A 15 -2.90 -5.76 -21.39
CA LYS A 15 -3.59 -7.05 -21.43
C LYS A 15 -2.76 -8.21 -20.85
N ALA A 16 -1.43 -8.07 -20.77
CA ALA A 16 -0.55 -9.11 -20.22
C ALA A 16 -0.59 -9.12 -18.68
N GLN A 17 -1.01 -8.02 -18.05
CA GLN A 17 -1.18 -7.96 -16.62
C GLN A 17 -2.35 -8.86 -16.19
N GLN A 18 -2.04 -9.94 -15.48
CA GLN A 18 -3.03 -10.95 -15.06
C GLN A 18 -4.05 -10.38 -14.07
N ASN A 19 -3.58 -9.75 -12.99
CA ASN A 19 -4.42 -9.27 -11.89
C ASN A 19 -4.44 -7.75 -11.83
N TYR A 20 -5.53 -7.18 -11.32
CA TYR A 20 -5.54 -5.81 -10.86
C TYR A 20 -4.53 -5.64 -9.73
N ARG A 21 -4.04 -4.42 -9.52
CA ARG A 21 -3.13 -4.11 -8.43
C ARG A 21 -3.56 -2.79 -7.81
N THR A 22 -3.85 -2.82 -6.53
CA THR A 22 -4.15 -1.63 -5.75
C THR A 22 -3.01 -1.40 -4.78
N TRP A 23 -2.35 -0.31 -4.97
CA TRP A 23 -1.24 0.09 -4.13
C TRP A 23 -1.73 0.55 -2.74
N THR A 24 -1.07 0.07 -1.69
CA THR A 24 -1.35 0.45 -0.31
C THR A 24 -0.41 1.56 0.12
N HIS A 25 -0.97 2.67 0.64
CA HIS A 25 -0.21 3.84 1.05
C HIS A 25 0.70 3.55 2.26
N GLU A 26 1.85 4.23 2.32
CA GLU A 26 2.87 4.07 3.36
C GLU A 26 2.42 4.54 4.77
N SER A 27 1.42 5.40 4.84
CA SER A 27 0.89 5.92 6.12
C SER A 27 0.03 4.91 6.88
N GLY A 28 0.05 3.63 6.49
CA GLY A 28 -0.57 2.56 7.27
C GLY A 28 0.11 2.41 8.63
N SER A 29 -0.68 2.36 9.70
CA SER A 29 -0.16 2.09 11.04
C SER A 29 0.33 0.64 11.16
N CYS A 30 1.50 0.45 11.73
CA CYS A 30 2.06 -0.86 12.04
C CYS A 30 2.16 -1.04 13.55
N LEU A 31 1.83 -2.25 14.02
CA LEU A 31 2.17 -2.68 15.38
C LEU A 31 3.55 -3.31 15.36
N SER A 32 4.39 -2.95 16.30
CA SER A 32 5.73 -3.52 16.45
C SER A 32 6.04 -3.84 17.90
N ILE A 33 6.85 -4.89 18.11
CA ILE A 33 7.40 -5.25 19.42
C ILE A 33 8.82 -4.72 19.47
N THR A 34 9.16 -3.99 20.53
CA THR A 34 10.51 -3.44 20.67
C THR A 34 11.52 -4.57 20.95
N ALA A 35 12.75 -4.42 20.42
CA ALA A 35 13.80 -5.42 20.60
C ALA A 35 14.31 -5.54 22.06
N SER A 36 13.93 -4.62 22.94
CA SER A 36 14.28 -4.66 24.37
C SER A 36 13.35 -5.47 25.24
N VAL A 37 12.26 -6.00 24.68
CA VAL A 37 11.30 -6.84 25.42
C VAL A 37 11.91 -8.24 25.57
N PRO A 38 11.87 -8.86 26.79
CA PRO A 38 12.28 -10.25 26.98
C PRO A 38 11.56 -11.23 26.05
N ASP A 39 12.24 -12.26 25.60
CA ASP A 39 11.73 -13.19 24.57
C ASP A 39 10.42 -13.86 24.95
N ASP A 40 10.27 -14.26 26.24
CA ASP A 40 9.04 -14.89 26.73
C ASP A 40 7.83 -13.94 26.72
N ILE A 41 8.07 -12.65 26.93
CA ILE A 41 7.04 -11.61 26.83
C ILE A 41 6.77 -11.28 25.37
N ALA A 42 7.82 -11.18 24.55
CA ALA A 42 7.68 -10.94 23.12
C ALA A 42 6.82 -12.02 22.44
N GLU A 43 7.02 -13.29 22.81
CA GLU A 43 6.22 -14.40 22.31
C GLU A 43 4.73 -14.26 22.69
N LYS A 44 4.44 -13.94 23.96
CA LYS A 44 3.06 -13.74 24.45
C LYS A 44 2.39 -12.56 23.73
N VAL A 45 3.10 -11.44 23.59
CA VAL A 45 2.61 -10.27 22.86
C VAL A 45 2.38 -10.59 21.39
N GLY A 46 3.30 -11.32 20.75
CA GLY A 46 3.16 -11.77 19.37
C GLY A 46 1.91 -12.62 19.14
N LYS A 47 1.66 -13.59 20.02
CA LYS A 47 0.43 -14.42 20.00
C LYS A 47 -0.83 -13.56 20.17
N THR A 48 -0.79 -12.58 21.07
CA THR A 48 -1.91 -11.66 21.31
C THR A 48 -2.19 -10.82 20.06
N ILE A 49 -1.16 -10.24 19.44
CA ILE A 49 -1.30 -9.45 18.20
C ILE A 49 -1.86 -10.33 17.07
N GLN A 50 -1.37 -11.57 16.95
CA GLN A 50 -1.89 -12.51 15.96
C GLN A 50 -3.37 -12.84 16.19
N TYR A 51 -3.77 -13.05 17.43
CA TYR A 51 -5.18 -13.26 17.78
C TYR A 51 -6.05 -12.07 17.40
N TYR A 52 -5.60 -10.85 17.74
CA TYR A 52 -6.31 -9.63 17.33
C TYR A 52 -6.40 -9.49 15.81
N ALA A 53 -5.36 -9.84 15.08
CA ALA A 53 -5.37 -9.79 13.62
C ALA A 53 -6.39 -10.77 13.02
N ILE A 54 -6.46 -11.99 13.55
CA ILE A 54 -7.43 -13.00 13.12
C ILE A 54 -8.86 -12.53 13.44
N PHE A 55 -9.11 -12.13 14.69
CA PHE A 55 -10.42 -11.65 15.12
C PHE A 55 -10.86 -10.41 14.33
N SER A 56 -9.97 -9.46 14.12
CA SER A 56 -10.24 -8.28 13.32
C SER A 56 -10.57 -8.62 11.86
N SER A 57 -9.90 -9.62 11.30
CA SER A 57 -10.18 -10.08 9.93
C SER A 57 -11.54 -10.77 9.80
N GLN A 58 -11.96 -11.51 10.82
CA GLN A 58 -13.19 -12.31 10.80
C GLN A 58 -14.44 -11.53 11.20
N GLU A 59 -14.31 -10.61 12.16
CA GLU A 59 -15.46 -9.93 12.76
C GLU A 59 -15.49 -8.43 12.48
N VAL A 60 -14.38 -7.73 12.79
CA VAL A 60 -14.37 -6.26 12.72
C VAL A 60 -14.36 -5.77 11.28
N LYS A 61 -13.53 -6.38 10.44
CA LYS A 61 -13.42 -5.97 9.04
C LYS A 61 -14.70 -6.18 8.24
N PRO A 62 -15.40 -7.33 8.31
CA PRO A 62 -16.69 -7.51 7.63
C PRO A 62 -17.77 -6.58 8.17
N ALA A 63 -17.84 -6.38 9.50
CA ALA A 63 -18.80 -5.45 10.10
C ALA A 63 -18.57 -4.02 9.63
N TYR A 64 -17.31 -3.55 9.66
CA TYR A 64 -16.95 -2.22 9.16
C TYR A 64 -17.26 -2.07 7.67
N TYR A 65 -16.88 -3.08 6.88
CA TYR A 65 -17.10 -3.11 5.44
C TYR A 65 -18.61 -3.01 5.13
N ASN A 66 -19.41 -3.87 5.72
CA ASN A 66 -20.86 -3.88 5.48
C ASN A 66 -21.52 -2.57 5.92
N ILE A 67 -21.17 -2.03 7.09
CA ILE A 67 -21.75 -0.78 7.59
C ILE A 67 -21.33 0.41 6.73
N MET A 68 -20.05 0.52 6.38
CA MET A 68 -19.55 1.64 5.59
C MET A 68 -20.06 1.63 4.15
N LEU A 69 -20.18 0.45 3.55
CA LEU A 69 -20.61 0.34 2.18
C LEU A 69 -22.14 0.47 2.04
N THR A 70 -22.89 -0.18 2.94
CA THR A 70 -24.37 -0.14 2.86
C THR A 70 -24.97 1.18 3.37
N SER A 71 -24.28 1.89 4.27
CA SER A 71 -24.89 3.07 4.93
C SER A 71 -24.54 4.41 4.29
N ARG A 72 -23.50 4.50 3.49
CA ARG A 72 -22.95 5.84 3.20
C ARG A 72 -22.83 6.28 1.76
N ASN A 73 -22.96 5.51 0.70
CA ASN A 73 -22.90 6.10 -0.65
C ASN A 73 -22.67 5.11 -1.79
N ILE A 74 -22.56 3.81 -1.52
CA ILE A 74 -22.44 2.83 -2.57
C ILE A 74 -23.84 2.21 -2.72
N ARG A 75 -24.55 2.70 -3.72
CA ARG A 75 -25.96 2.31 -3.95
C ARG A 75 -26.10 1.21 -4.99
N ASP A 76 -25.00 0.82 -5.62
CA ASP A 76 -24.99 -0.18 -6.67
C ASP A 76 -24.15 -1.40 -6.27
N GLU A 77 -24.63 -2.58 -6.66
CA GLU A 77 -24.01 -3.87 -6.41
C GLU A 77 -22.64 -3.98 -7.10
N GLU A 78 -22.48 -3.37 -8.28
CA GLU A 78 -21.25 -3.39 -9.06
C GLU A 78 -20.10 -2.70 -8.32
N SER A 79 -20.35 -1.58 -7.64
CA SER A 79 -19.33 -0.91 -6.81
C SER A 79 -18.90 -1.77 -5.62
N GLY A 80 -19.79 -2.61 -5.08
CA GLY A 80 -19.44 -3.59 -4.05
C GLY A 80 -18.44 -4.63 -4.56
N GLU A 81 -18.71 -5.21 -5.73
CA GLU A 81 -17.82 -6.17 -6.37
C GLU A 81 -16.44 -5.54 -6.71
N MET A 82 -16.44 -4.29 -7.18
CA MET A 82 -15.20 -3.57 -7.48
C MET A 82 -14.37 -3.30 -6.22
N LEU A 83 -15.01 -3.03 -5.10
CA LEU A 83 -14.30 -2.90 -3.82
C LEU A 83 -13.69 -4.21 -3.36
N ASP A 84 -14.41 -5.33 -3.48
CA ASP A 84 -13.85 -6.65 -3.20
C ASP A 84 -12.61 -6.93 -4.04
N LEU A 85 -12.68 -6.63 -5.34
CA LEU A 85 -11.56 -6.76 -6.25
C LEU A 85 -10.36 -5.88 -5.81
N ILE A 86 -10.61 -4.65 -5.40
CA ILE A 86 -9.60 -3.72 -4.87
C ILE A 86 -8.95 -4.30 -3.62
N PHE A 87 -9.75 -4.76 -2.66
CA PHE A 87 -9.23 -5.29 -1.39
C PHE A 87 -8.44 -6.59 -1.56
N GLN A 88 -8.87 -7.48 -2.45
CA GLN A 88 -8.17 -8.74 -2.74
C GLN A 88 -6.83 -8.53 -3.45
N ASN A 89 -6.71 -7.47 -4.23
CA ASN A 89 -5.54 -7.18 -5.06
C ASN A 89 -4.63 -6.08 -4.48
N ARG A 90 -4.69 -5.86 -3.17
CA ARG A 90 -3.77 -4.91 -2.51
C ARG A 90 -2.34 -5.41 -2.57
N VAL A 91 -1.45 -4.50 -2.89
CA VAL A 91 0.00 -4.76 -2.93
C VAL A 91 0.75 -3.78 -2.04
N PHE A 92 1.77 -4.29 -1.38
CA PHE A 92 2.72 -3.51 -0.61
C PHE A 92 3.99 -3.37 -1.44
N ASP A 93 4.29 -2.16 -1.89
CA ASP A 93 5.45 -1.88 -2.74
C ASP A 93 6.61 -1.40 -1.89
N MET A 94 7.67 -2.21 -1.82
CA MET A 94 8.89 -1.87 -1.07
C MET A 94 9.57 -0.61 -1.59
N ALA A 95 9.52 -0.34 -2.90
CA ALA A 95 10.06 0.88 -3.46
C ALA A 95 9.33 2.12 -2.95
N PHE A 96 8.03 1.98 -2.66
CA PHE A 96 7.24 3.03 -2.08
C PHE A 96 7.52 3.23 -0.58
N TYR A 97 7.62 2.16 0.21
CA TYR A 97 7.98 2.25 1.63
C TYR A 97 9.36 2.89 1.86
N PHE A 98 10.25 2.79 0.90
CA PHE A 98 11.55 3.43 0.91
C PHE A 98 11.64 4.60 -0.09
N ALA A 99 10.51 5.27 -0.37
CA ALA A 99 10.43 6.34 -1.37
C ALA A 99 11.42 7.48 -1.13
N ASP A 100 11.69 7.82 0.12
CA ASP A 100 12.72 8.80 0.49
C ASP A 100 14.14 8.35 0.11
N THR A 101 14.35 7.05 -0.02
CA THR A 101 15.62 6.48 -0.44
C THR A 101 15.69 6.30 -1.95
N PHE A 102 14.57 5.93 -2.57
CA PHE A 102 14.49 5.69 -4.01
C PHE A 102 13.99 6.92 -4.75
N SER A 103 14.80 7.47 -5.62
CA SER A 103 14.47 8.70 -6.36
C SER A 103 13.33 8.53 -7.37
N PHE A 104 12.96 7.30 -7.72
CA PHE A 104 11.96 7.03 -8.77
C PHE A 104 10.56 7.53 -8.45
N TYR A 105 10.12 7.39 -7.21
CA TYR A 105 8.75 7.71 -6.80
C TYR A 105 8.35 9.15 -7.15
N ASN A 106 9.25 10.09 -6.91
CA ASN A 106 8.95 11.52 -7.09
C ASN A 106 9.26 12.04 -8.51
N LEU A 107 9.77 11.22 -9.43
CA LEU A 107 10.18 11.72 -10.75
C LEU A 107 9.02 12.35 -11.51
N PHE A 108 7.98 11.57 -11.76
CA PHE A 108 6.81 12.04 -12.51
C PHE A 108 6.07 13.16 -11.77
N LYS A 109 5.86 12.99 -10.48
CA LYS A 109 5.21 13.99 -9.63
C LYS A 109 5.94 15.33 -9.67
N ASN A 110 7.26 15.33 -9.57
CA ASN A 110 8.05 16.57 -9.61
C ASN A 110 7.99 17.27 -10.97
N ASP A 111 8.02 16.51 -12.06
CA ASP A 111 7.94 17.08 -13.40
C ASP A 111 6.56 17.70 -13.65
N VAL A 112 5.47 17.05 -13.20
CA VAL A 112 4.11 17.60 -13.28
C VAL A 112 3.98 18.88 -12.44
N TYR A 113 4.41 18.86 -11.18
CA TYR A 113 4.31 20.05 -10.32
C TYR A 113 5.16 21.23 -10.77
N LYS A 114 6.32 20.95 -11.37
CA LYS A 114 7.24 21.99 -11.86
C LYS A 114 6.98 22.39 -13.32
N ASN A 115 5.99 21.75 -13.95
CA ASN A 115 5.69 21.93 -15.38
C ASN A 115 6.95 21.78 -16.25
N THR A 116 7.73 20.71 -16.02
CA THR A 116 8.96 20.44 -16.76
C THR A 116 8.83 19.17 -17.60
N THR A 117 9.61 19.07 -18.67
CA THR A 117 9.66 17.92 -19.59
C THR A 117 10.94 17.09 -19.43
N ASN A 118 11.60 17.18 -18.27
CA ASN A 118 12.92 16.57 -18.04
C ASN A 118 12.85 15.12 -17.56
N PHE A 119 11.70 14.45 -17.67
CA PHE A 119 11.49 13.09 -17.17
C PHE A 119 12.58 12.12 -17.62
N SER A 120 12.92 12.08 -18.91
CA SER A 120 13.90 11.15 -19.46
C SER A 120 15.29 11.32 -18.84
N SER A 121 15.77 12.54 -18.68
CA SER A 121 17.08 12.82 -18.07
C SER A 121 17.06 12.51 -16.57
N ASN A 122 16.00 12.85 -15.85
CA ASN A 122 15.81 12.55 -14.45
C ASN A 122 15.73 11.03 -14.21
N TYR A 123 15.04 10.31 -15.09
CA TYR A 123 14.95 8.84 -15.03
C TYR A 123 16.32 8.18 -15.25
N ILE A 124 17.12 8.61 -16.23
CA ILE A 124 18.46 8.09 -16.45
C ILE A 124 19.36 8.31 -15.21
N SER A 125 19.28 9.48 -14.61
CA SER A 125 20.03 9.80 -13.37
C SER A 125 19.60 8.89 -12.21
N ALA A 126 18.28 8.75 -11.98
CA ALA A 126 17.74 7.88 -10.93
C ALA A 126 18.13 6.42 -11.16
N LYS A 127 18.06 5.93 -12.40
CA LYS A 127 18.48 4.57 -12.76
C LYS A 127 19.96 4.30 -12.43
N LYS A 128 20.85 5.27 -12.63
CA LYS A 128 22.27 5.11 -12.27
C LYS A 128 22.50 5.01 -10.75
N SER A 129 21.73 5.74 -9.96
CA SER A 129 21.85 5.75 -8.49
C SER A 129 21.16 4.58 -7.79
N PHE A 130 20.16 3.97 -8.43
CA PHE A 130 19.30 2.93 -7.85
C PHE A 130 20.06 1.73 -7.23
N PRO A 131 21.10 1.14 -7.88
CA PRO A 131 21.81 0.00 -7.30
C PRO A 131 22.49 0.31 -5.95
N SER A 132 22.99 1.55 -5.77
CA SER A 132 23.58 1.98 -4.52
C SER A 132 22.54 2.23 -3.43
N GLN A 133 21.41 2.81 -3.80
CA GLN A 133 20.26 3.02 -2.94
C GLN A 133 19.69 1.69 -2.45
N LEU A 134 19.50 0.71 -3.35
CA LEU A 134 19.03 -0.62 -3.00
C LEU A 134 19.98 -1.32 -2.02
N ARG A 135 21.29 -1.30 -2.25
CA ARG A 135 22.27 -1.86 -1.31
C ARG A 135 22.19 -1.21 0.08
N ARG A 136 21.89 0.09 0.16
CA ARG A 136 21.69 0.79 1.43
C ARG A 136 20.46 0.29 2.18
N VAL A 137 19.35 0.09 1.49
CA VAL A 137 18.12 -0.47 2.07
C VAL A 137 18.36 -1.90 2.54
N MET A 138 18.94 -2.76 1.69
CA MET A 138 19.21 -4.15 2.04
C MET A 138 20.10 -4.29 3.29
N ARG A 139 21.11 -3.44 3.45
CA ARG A 139 21.95 -3.41 4.67
C ARG A 139 21.18 -3.01 5.92
N LYS A 140 20.11 -2.21 5.81
CA LYS A 140 19.27 -1.86 6.96
C LYS A 140 18.34 -3.00 7.36
N LEU A 141 17.88 -3.78 6.39
CA LEU A 141 16.96 -4.89 6.61
C LEU A 141 17.69 -6.17 7.08
N SER A 142 19.01 -6.27 6.87
CA SER A 142 19.82 -7.44 7.25
C SER A 142 20.45 -7.33 8.64
N LYS A 143 20.16 -6.29 9.40
CA LYS A 143 20.55 -6.13 10.81
C LYS A 143 19.42 -6.55 11.73
#